data_2d8cda5d5b5bbcb551db3ff86aa6675b
#
_entry.id   2d8cda5d5b5bbcb551db3ff86aa6675b
#
_cell.length_a   1.000
_cell.length_b   1.000
_cell.length_c   1.000
_cell.angle_alpha   90.00
_cell.angle_beta   90.00
_cell.angle_gamma   90.00
#
_symmetry.space_group_name_H-M   'P 1'
#
loop_
_entity.id
_entity.type
_entity.pdbx_description
1 polymer ?
#
loop_
_entity_poly.entity_id
_entity_poly.type
_entity_poly.pdbx_seq_one_letter_code
_entity_poly.pdbx_strand_id
1 'polypeptide(L)'
;MQLESFGWQRPIEVLAAAQPILIIDEPQSVLGADKQNKTREGLKQFNPLFYLLYSATHRREDVYNQVYRLDAIDAFNKHLVKKIEVMGVEQVGTTATNGYLHLEAIVLSKKKGEAPRARISFDATSRVGLRTATRTVDKGFDLYAESGELEAYRDGFTIEDIDEVKGCIRLSSGQEVYEGQAIGAVSEEAIRRIQIRATIQKHFERERQLYRQGIKVLSLFFIDAVDKYRVYEAGGEVSKGRWAEIFEEEYVSVLNEVQDLFWGEDYMRYLMGISPEETHAGYFSQDKKGKLIDSKIARGETTANDPDAYQLIMRDKERLLSFAEPVRFIFSHSALKEGWDNPNVFQICTLKQSDSEVKKRQEVGRGMRLCVNEKGERQDSDLLGDAVYETNVLTVIASESYKDFSEVLQKELAESITSRPILVTEALFAWKTITTSSGEQLTLMPAQAATIMEELIAAGYVKKQKLTEKYYTEKAAGTLQLEDWQDALEAITTVLDKVFDSTSLRPENARGKETARFQEDRFAKKEFQALWQQINRKTYYEVDFETEDLIAKAVAGLNESLHVKPIHIAVTSGRLEHTQSKEVLEA
;
A
#
# COMPACT_ATOMS: atom_id res chain seq x y z
N MET A 1 27.56 33.78 -21.80
CA MET A 1 28.90 33.40 -22.24
C MET A 1 28.82 33.14 -23.74
N GLN A 2 29.60 33.79 -24.54
CA GLN A 2 29.71 33.53 -25.98
C GLN A 2 30.91 32.61 -26.19
N LEU A 3 30.77 31.55 -26.98
CA LEU A 3 31.80 30.56 -27.22
C LEU A 3 32.24 30.61 -28.68
N GLU A 4 33.52 30.54 -28.91
CA GLU A 4 34.12 30.55 -30.26
C GLU A 4 33.60 29.35 -31.11
N SER A 5 33.43 28.17 -30.47
CA SER A 5 32.85 26.98 -31.10
C SER A 5 31.42 27.17 -31.66
N PHE A 6 30.72 28.21 -31.24
CA PHE A 6 29.36 28.59 -31.70
C PHE A 6 29.38 29.90 -32.48
N GLY A 7 30.49 30.29 -33.10
CA GLY A 7 30.58 31.50 -33.88
C GLY A 7 30.33 32.78 -33.07
N TRP A 8 30.76 32.81 -31.80
CA TRP A 8 30.56 33.91 -30.85
C TRP A 8 29.11 34.17 -30.44
N GLN A 9 28.18 33.26 -30.81
CA GLN A 9 26.81 33.30 -30.34
C GLN A 9 26.69 32.66 -28.94
N ARG A 10 25.64 33.00 -28.21
CA ARG A 10 25.32 32.28 -26.97
C ARG A 10 24.74 30.91 -27.34
N PRO A 11 25.09 29.82 -26.64
CA PRO A 11 24.56 28.49 -26.92
C PRO A 11 23.03 28.44 -26.99
N ILE A 12 22.34 29.25 -26.19
CA ILE A 12 20.87 29.34 -26.19
C ILE A 12 20.32 29.92 -27.53
N GLU A 13 21.03 30.85 -28.19
CA GLU A 13 20.62 31.43 -29.46
C GLU A 13 20.75 30.40 -30.60
N VAL A 14 21.78 29.57 -30.55
CA VAL A 14 21.97 28.46 -31.50
C VAL A 14 20.87 27.42 -31.35
N LEU A 15 20.53 27.05 -30.11
CA LEU A 15 19.44 26.12 -29.83
C LEU A 15 18.08 26.72 -30.25
N ALA A 16 17.84 28.00 -29.98
CA ALA A 16 16.61 28.70 -30.33
C ALA A 16 16.38 28.78 -31.87
N ALA A 17 17.48 28.91 -32.64
CA ALA A 17 17.41 28.90 -34.10
C ALA A 17 16.95 27.54 -34.67
N ALA A 18 17.20 26.44 -33.97
CA ALA A 18 16.75 25.10 -34.33
C ALA A 18 15.27 24.83 -33.97
N GLN A 19 14.60 25.75 -33.25
CA GLN A 19 13.22 25.57 -32.74
C GLN A 19 12.97 24.19 -32.10
N PRO A 20 13.64 23.85 -31.00
CA PRO A 20 13.55 22.52 -30.42
C PRO A 20 12.16 22.20 -29.91
N ILE A 21 11.82 20.92 -29.84
CA ILE A 21 10.71 20.41 -29.04
C ILE A 21 11.20 20.29 -27.62
N LEU A 22 10.52 20.93 -26.67
CA LEU A 22 10.85 20.83 -25.25
C LEU A 22 9.96 19.80 -24.58
N ILE A 23 10.60 18.80 -23.98
CA ILE A 23 9.92 17.78 -23.15
C ILE A 23 10.19 18.12 -21.70
N ILE A 24 9.14 18.36 -20.91
CA ILE A 24 9.22 18.73 -19.50
C ILE A 24 8.49 17.68 -18.69
N ASP A 25 9.25 16.97 -17.86
CA ASP A 25 8.71 16.03 -16.87
C ASP A 25 8.43 16.78 -15.56
N GLU A 26 7.31 16.42 -14.90
CA GLU A 26 6.84 17.07 -13.67
C GLU A 26 6.82 18.61 -13.76
N PRO A 27 6.09 19.20 -14.74
CA PRO A 27 6.12 20.64 -15.01
C PRO A 27 5.75 21.49 -13.79
N GLN A 28 4.95 21.01 -12.87
CA GLN A 28 4.62 21.72 -11.62
C GLN A 28 5.85 21.96 -10.73
N SER A 29 6.86 21.09 -10.77
CA SER A 29 8.13 21.26 -10.06
C SER A 29 9.04 22.27 -10.78
N VAL A 30 9.08 22.20 -12.10
CA VAL A 30 9.96 23.03 -12.94
C VAL A 30 9.39 24.45 -13.12
N LEU A 31 8.09 24.56 -13.43
CA LEU A 31 7.43 25.81 -13.77
C LEU A 31 6.98 26.62 -12.55
N GLY A 32 6.93 26.01 -11.35
CA GLY A 32 6.49 26.66 -10.11
C GLY A 32 5.03 27.16 -10.16
N ALA A 33 4.58 27.79 -9.07
CA ALA A 33 3.24 28.38 -8.97
C ALA A 33 3.15 29.77 -9.60
N ASP A 34 4.26 30.48 -9.65
CA ASP A 34 4.29 31.87 -10.13
C ASP A 34 4.42 31.93 -11.66
N LYS A 35 3.48 32.66 -12.29
CA LYS A 35 3.48 32.88 -13.75
C LYS A 35 4.68 33.71 -14.24
N GLN A 36 5.36 34.44 -13.36
CA GLN A 36 6.55 35.25 -13.67
C GLN A 36 7.87 34.59 -13.24
N ASN A 37 7.92 33.30 -13.13
CA ASN A 37 9.11 32.56 -12.71
C ASN A 37 10.23 32.67 -13.77
N LYS A 38 11.47 32.95 -13.30
CA LYS A 38 12.69 32.99 -14.13
C LYS A 38 12.90 31.74 -14.98
N THR A 39 12.46 30.60 -14.52
CA THR A 39 12.55 29.33 -15.27
C THR A 39 11.64 29.37 -16.50
N ARG A 40 10.39 29.89 -16.38
CA ARG A 40 9.48 30.06 -17.52
C ARG A 40 10.05 31.03 -18.56
N GLU A 41 10.67 32.11 -18.12
CA GLU A 41 11.34 33.07 -19.02
C GLU A 41 12.57 32.43 -19.68
N GLY A 42 13.34 31.64 -18.95
CA GLY A 42 14.45 30.87 -19.50
C GLY A 42 14.01 29.88 -20.58
N LEU A 43 12.94 29.15 -20.32
CA LEU A 43 12.39 28.19 -21.29
C LEU A 43 11.88 28.87 -22.59
N LYS A 44 11.31 30.07 -22.50
CA LYS A 44 10.91 30.85 -23.69
C LYS A 44 12.10 31.23 -24.56
N GLN A 45 13.30 31.39 -23.98
CA GLN A 45 14.50 31.74 -24.76
C GLN A 45 14.93 30.66 -25.75
N PHE A 46 14.49 29.39 -25.53
CA PHE A 46 14.72 28.31 -26.51
C PHE A 46 13.88 28.46 -27.78
N ASN A 47 12.90 29.38 -27.81
CA ASN A 47 11.98 29.54 -28.93
C ASN A 47 11.42 28.22 -29.47
N PRO A 48 10.86 27.34 -28.58
CA PRO A 48 10.51 25.98 -28.95
C PRO A 48 9.34 25.95 -29.94
N LEU A 49 9.33 24.92 -30.78
CA LEU A 49 8.23 24.66 -31.69
C LEU A 49 6.95 24.35 -30.90
N PHE A 50 7.04 23.50 -29.87
CA PHE A 50 6.02 23.24 -28.85
C PHE A 50 6.63 22.60 -27.60
N TYR A 51 5.80 22.52 -26.55
CA TYR A 51 6.12 21.84 -25.31
C TYR A 51 5.32 20.55 -25.18
N LEU A 52 5.97 19.46 -24.77
CA LEU A 52 5.33 18.25 -24.28
C LEU A 52 5.49 18.21 -22.74
N LEU A 53 4.37 18.30 -22.05
CA LEU A 53 4.34 18.31 -20.59
C LEU A 53 3.84 16.97 -20.09
N TYR A 54 4.67 16.26 -19.32
CA TYR A 54 4.33 14.98 -18.71
C TYR A 54 4.19 15.15 -17.20
N SER A 55 3.06 14.76 -16.63
CA SER A 55 2.85 14.76 -15.17
C SER A 55 1.70 13.87 -14.77
N ALA A 56 1.81 13.25 -13.61
CA ALA A 56 0.69 12.60 -12.94
C ALA A 56 -0.24 13.59 -12.23
N THR A 57 0.24 14.82 -11.93
CA THR A 57 -0.45 15.82 -11.12
C THR A 57 -0.40 17.20 -11.73
N HIS A 58 -0.98 17.34 -12.94
CA HIS A 58 -1.12 18.66 -13.57
C HIS A 58 -2.03 19.58 -12.72
N ARG A 59 -1.62 20.84 -12.57
CA ARG A 59 -2.51 21.88 -12.06
C ARG A 59 -3.56 22.19 -13.12
N ARG A 60 -4.84 22.31 -12.73
CA ARG A 60 -5.94 22.58 -13.66
C ARG A 60 -5.72 23.84 -14.52
N GLU A 61 -5.05 24.85 -13.95
CA GLU A 61 -4.75 26.12 -14.62
C GLU A 61 -3.66 26.00 -15.71
N ASP A 62 -2.86 24.94 -15.66
CA ASP A 62 -1.73 24.71 -16.56
C ASP A 62 -2.05 23.63 -17.63
N VAL A 63 -3.29 23.11 -17.66
CA VAL A 63 -3.69 22.09 -18.63
C VAL A 63 -4.28 22.75 -19.88
N TYR A 64 -3.47 22.84 -20.92
CA TYR A 64 -3.87 23.24 -22.26
C TYR A 64 -3.75 22.03 -23.18
N ASN A 65 -4.68 21.84 -24.11
CA ASN A 65 -4.57 20.82 -25.18
C ASN A 65 -4.11 19.44 -24.68
N GLN A 66 -4.82 18.87 -23.71
CA GLN A 66 -4.53 17.53 -23.23
C GLN A 66 -4.76 16.51 -24.36
N VAL A 67 -3.66 15.92 -24.87
CA VAL A 67 -3.69 14.97 -25.98
C VAL A 67 -3.80 13.52 -25.53
N TYR A 68 -3.34 13.22 -24.31
CA TYR A 68 -3.39 11.88 -23.74
C TYR A 68 -3.59 11.93 -22.23
N ARG A 69 -4.33 10.96 -21.70
CA ARG A 69 -4.51 10.74 -20.26
C ARG A 69 -4.52 9.26 -19.97
N LEU A 70 -3.70 8.87 -19.00
CA LEU A 70 -3.73 7.55 -18.38
C LEU A 70 -3.78 7.77 -16.87
N ASP A 71 -4.96 7.63 -16.28
CA ASP A 71 -5.08 7.74 -14.83
C ASP A 71 -4.90 6.38 -14.13
N ALA A 72 -4.93 6.39 -12.79
CA ALA A 72 -4.71 5.19 -11.99
C ALA A 72 -5.74 4.08 -12.27
N ILE A 73 -6.99 4.45 -12.56
CA ILE A 73 -8.06 3.50 -12.90
C ILE A 73 -7.82 2.87 -14.26
N ASP A 74 -7.50 3.70 -15.28
CA ASP A 74 -7.18 3.19 -16.61
C ASP A 74 -5.98 2.26 -16.57
N ALA A 75 -4.94 2.62 -15.80
CA ALA A 75 -3.75 1.80 -15.64
C ALA A 75 -4.08 0.46 -14.96
N PHE A 76 -4.91 0.48 -13.92
CA PHE A 76 -5.35 -0.73 -13.24
C PHE A 76 -6.22 -1.61 -14.14
N ASN A 77 -7.27 -1.06 -14.76
CA ASN A 77 -8.19 -1.80 -15.63
C ASN A 77 -7.49 -2.40 -16.87
N LYS A 78 -6.43 -1.75 -17.34
CA LYS A 78 -5.60 -2.24 -18.45
C LYS A 78 -4.46 -3.16 -17.99
N HIS A 79 -4.43 -3.55 -16.73
CA HIS A 79 -3.39 -4.41 -16.16
C HIS A 79 -1.96 -3.89 -16.38
N LEU A 80 -1.76 -2.55 -16.28
CA LEU A 80 -0.46 -1.91 -16.51
C LEU A 80 0.34 -1.70 -15.22
N VAL A 81 -0.30 -1.89 -14.07
CA VAL A 81 0.27 -1.67 -12.74
C VAL A 81 -0.04 -2.84 -11.81
N LYS A 82 0.74 -2.98 -10.73
CA LYS A 82 0.46 -3.96 -9.69
C LYS A 82 -0.81 -3.62 -8.91
N LYS A 83 -1.48 -4.66 -8.43
CA LYS A 83 -2.53 -4.57 -7.42
C LYS A 83 -1.92 -4.20 -6.07
N ILE A 84 -2.61 -3.36 -5.29
CA ILE A 84 -2.15 -2.94 -3.97
C ILE A 84 -2.85 -3.75 -2.89
N GLU A 85 -2.06 -4.31 -1.98
CA GLU A 85 -2.48 -4.85 -0.69
C GLU A 85 -1.90 -3.99 0.42
N VAL A 86 -2.64 -3.79 1.51
CA VAL A 86 -2.18 -3.01 2.66
C VAL A 86 -2.20 -3.86 3.91
N MET A 87 -1.10 -3.81 4.65
CA MET A 87 -0.97 -4.37 5.99
C MET A 87 -0.80 -3.22 6.98
N GLY A 88 -1.85 -2.90 7.73
CA GLY A 88 -1.79 -1.89 8.79
C GLY A 88 -1.27 -2.47 10.10
N VAL A 89 -0.57 -1.64 10.87
CA VAL A 89 -0.24 -1.89 12.28
C VAL A 89 -1.05 -0.90 13.09
N GLU A 90 -2.02 -1.39 13.86
CA GLU A 90 -2.91 -0.54 14.64
C GLU A 90 -2.54 -0.60 16.12
N GLN A 91 -2.33 0.56 16.73
CA GLN A 91 -2.17 0.69 18.17
C GLN A 91 -3.54 0.95 18.79
N VAL A 92 -3.98 0.05 19.67
CA VAL A 92 -5.26 0.17 20.39
C VAL A 92 -4.99 0.44 21.86
N GLY A 93 -5.39 1.62 22.33
CA GLY A 93 -5.26 2.03 23.72
C GLY A 93 -3.94 2.77 24.01
N THR A 94 -4.00 3.68 24.98
CA THR A 94 -2.89 4.57 25.36
C THR A 94 -2.66 4.60 26.86
N THR A 95 -2.82 3.50 27.58
CA THR A 95 -2.45 3.46 28.99
C THR A 95 -0.99 3.12 29.11
N ALA A 96 -0.17 4.11 29.42
CA ALA A 96 1.28 3.99 29.64
C ALA A 96 1.70 3.03 30.78
N THR A 97 0.74 2.36 31.41
CA THR A 97 0.92 1.48 32.57
C THR A 97 0.79 0.00 32.24
N ASN A 98 0.27 -0.36 31.05
CA ASN A 98 0.06 -1.76 30.68
C ASN A 98 1.24 -2.28 29.85
N GLY A 99 1.60 -3.54 30.04
CA GLY A 99 2.64 -4.23 29.29
C GLY A 99 2.34 -4.26 27.79
N TYR A 100 3.37 -4.15 26.98
CA TYR A 100 3.28 -4.28 25.53
C TYR A 100 2.85 -5.70 25.13
N LEU A 101 1.82 -5.81 24.30
CA LEU A 101 1.37 -7.05 23.68
C LEU A 101 0.93 -6.78 22.24
N HIS A 102 1.48 -7.51 21.30
CA HIS A 102 1.06 -7.50 19.90
C HIS A 102 0.59 -8.89 19.49
N LEU A 103 -0.62 -9.01 18.95
CA LEU A 103 -1.10 -10.23 18.31
C LEU A 103 -0.71 -10.23 16.84
N GLU A 104 0.26 -11.05 16.48
CA GLU A 104 0.75 -11.15 15.11
C GLU A 104 -0.23 -11.92 14.21
N ALA A 105 -0.59 -13.14 14.63
CA ALA A 105 -1.50 -14.02 13.89
C ALA A 105 -2.07 -15.13 14.79
N ILE A 106 -3.20 -15.69 14.36
CA ILE A 106 -3.71 -16.96 14.90
C ILE A 106 -3.24 -18.09 14.00
N VAL A 107 -2.52 -19.02 14.59
CA VAL A 107 -1.90 -20.17 13.91
C VAL A 107 -2.81 -21.39 14.05
N LEU A 108 -3.31 -21.87 12.92
CA LEU A 108 -4.13 -23.08 12.86
C LEU A 108 -3.25 -24.32 12.72
N SER A 109 -3.51 -25.34 13.50
CA SER A 109 -2.83 -26.62 13.33
C SER A 109 -3.34 -27.36 12.10
N LYS A 110 -2.42 -28.00 11.37
CA LYS A 110 -2.76 -28.90 10.25
C LYS A 110 -3.39 -30.22 10.73
N LYS A 111 -3.28 -30.54 12.00
CA LYS A 111 -3.87 -31.75 12.59
C LYS A 111 -5.29 -31.47 13.04
N LYS A 112 -6.20 -32.29 12.56
CA LYS A 112 -7.63 -32.18 12.88
C LYS A 112 -7.86 -32.38 14.38
N GLY A 113 -8.44 -31.35 15.04
CA GLY A 113 -8.79 -31.38 16.46
C GLY A 113 -7.78 -30.74 17.40
N GLU A 114 -6.67 -30.21 16.93
CA GLU A 114 -5.81 -29.37 17.76
C GLU A 114 -6.39 -27.94 17.84
N ALA A 115 -6.31 -27.34 19.03
CA ALA A 115 -6.78 -25.99 19.29
C ALA A 115 -5.92 -24.94 18.53
N PRO A 116 -6.51 -23.79 18.16
CA PRO A 116 -5.76 -22.69 17.56
C PRO A 116 -4.75 -22.15 18.58
N ARG A 117 -3.62 -21.66 18.07
CA ARG A 117 -2.55 -21.05 18.84
C ARG A 117 -2.39 -19.60 18.43
N ALA A 118 -1.95 -18.74 19.35
CA ALA A 118 -1.69 -17.34 19.04
C ALA A 118 -0.19 -17.08 18.92
N ARG A 119 0.22 -16.39 17.86
CA ARG A 119 1.57 -15.84 17.77
C ARG A 119 1.53 -14.42 18.29
N ILE A 120 2.26 -14.18 19.37
CA ILE A 120 2.29 -12.91 20.09
C ILE A 120 3.71 -12.40 20.27
N SER A 121 3.85 -11.07 20.29
CA SER A 121 5.08 -10.40 20.71
C SER A 121 4.83 -9.61 21.99
N PHE A 122 5.71 -9.74 22.96
CA PHE A 122 5.62 -9.09 24.28
C PHE A 122 7.01 -8.83 24.85
N ASP A 123 7.10 -7.91 25.81
CA ASP A 123 8.37 -7.63 26.48
C ASP A 123 8.69 -8.69 27.52
N ALA A 124 9.94 -9.12 27.54
CA ALA A 124 10.45 -10.10 28.51
C ALA A 124 11.85 -9.72 29.01
N THR A 125 12.12 -10.03 30.25
CA THR A 125 13.42 -9.84 30.88
C THR A 125 14.41 -10.89 30.37
N SER A 126 15.59 -10.46 29.97
CA SER A 126 16.71 -11.32 29.58
C SER A 126 17.93 -11.02 30.43
N ARG A 127 18.99 -11.82 30.30
CA ARG A 127 20.27 -11.58 31.00
C ARG A 127 20.91 -10.22 30.65
N VAL A 128 20.54 -9.64 29.52
CA VAL A 128 21.09 -8.40 28.98
C VAL A 128 20.13 -7.20 29.19
N GLY A 129 18.94 -7.44 29.75
CA GLY A 129 17.91 -6.42 29.98
C GLY A 129 16.57 -6.77 29.37
N LEU A 130 15.69 -5.78 29.26
CA LEU A 130 14.37 -5.90 28.65
C LEU A 130 14.51 -6.09 27.14
N ARG A 131 13.79 -7.06 26.58
CA ARG A 131 13.72 -7.28 25.12
C ARG A 131 12.33 -7.76 24.71
N THR A 132 11.93 -7.46 23.49
CA THR A 132 10.71 -8.03 22.93
C THR A 132 10.94 -9.49 22.50
N ALA A 133 10.07 -10.38 22.96
CA ALA A 133 10.06 -11.80 22.61
C ALA A 133 8.82 -12.10 21.76
N THR A 134 8.99 -12.88 20.68
CA THR A 134 7.87 -13.39 19.89
C THR A 134 7.73 -14.89 20.13
N ARG A 135 6.51 -15.34 20.46
CA ARG A 135 6.22 -16.75 20.72
C ARG A 135 4.87 -17.18 20.14
N THR A 136 4.78 -18.44 19.76
CA THR A 136 3.50 -19.09 19.45
C THR A 136 3.03 -19.81 20.72
N VAL A 137 1.89 -19.39 21.23
CA VAL A 137 1.40 -19.75 22.56
C VAL A 137 0.01 -20.38 22.51
N ASP A 138 -0.30 -21.16 23.52
CA ASP A 138 -1.60 -21.80 23.70
C ASP A 138 -2.50 -20.97 24.62
N LYS A 139 -3.77 -21.30 24.67
CA LYS A 139 -4.71 -20.84 25.68
C LYS A 139 -4.18 -21.14 27.07
N GLY A 140 -4.30 -20.21 28.00
CA GLY A 140 -3.75 -20.30 29.36
C GLY A 140 -2.35 -19.72 29.51
N PHE A 141 -1.74 -19.20 28.44
CA PHE A 141 -0.42 -18.57 28.54
C PHE A 141 -0.49 -17.30 29.39
N ASP A 142 0.35 -17.28 30.44
CA ASP A 142 0.45 -16.17 31.38
C ASP A 142 1.67 -15.31 31.08
N LEU A 143 1.42 -14.11 30.61
CA LEU A 143 2.47 -13.17 30.21
C LEU A 143 3.30 -12.72 31.43
N TYR A 144 2.71 -12.63 32.63
CA TYR A 144 3.46 -12.25 33.83
C TYR A 144 4.57 -13.25 34.14
N ALA A 145 4.23 -14.52 34.24
CA ALA A 145 5.20 -15.58 34.51
C ALA A 145 6.27 -15.69 33.40
N GLU A 146 5.85 -15.60 32.14
CA GLU A 146 6.70 -15.83 30.97
C GLU A 146 7.56 -14.62 30.58
N SER A 147 7.22 -13.44 31.07
CA SER A 147 8.02 -12.20 30.85
C SER A 147 9.18 -12.06 31.83
N GLY A 148 9.27 -12.96 32.83
CA GLY A 148 10.19 -12.81 33.96
C GLY A 148 9.63 -11.87 35.03
N GLU A 149 8.35 -12.02 35.30
CA GLU A 149 7.59 -11.31 36.35
C GLU A 149 7.56 -9.79 36.21
N LEU A 150 7.44 -9.32 34.97
CA LEU A 150 7.29 -7.88 34.71
C LEU A 150 5.95 -7.37 35.26
N GLU A 151 6.01 -6.40 36.18
CA GLU A 151 4.83 -5.79 36.82
C GLU A 151 3.76 -5.33 35.83
N ALA A 152 4.17 -4.91 34.64
CA ALA A 152 3.26 -4.47 33.59
C ALA A 152 2.27 -5.56 33.10
N TYR A 153 2.56 -6.85 33.38
CA TYR A 153 1.70 -7.98 33.02
C TYR A 153 1.05 -8.67 34.22
N ARG A 154 1.22 -8.14 35.44
CA ARG A 154 0.74 -8.81 36.66
C ARG A 154 -0.75 -9.10 36.61
N ASP A 155 -1.55 -8.15 36.20
CA ASP A 155 -3.01 -8.25 36.22
C ASP A 155 -3.61 -8.22 34.82
N GLY A 156 -4.39 -9.26 34.49
CA GLY A 156 -5.23 -9.27 33.31
C GLY A 156 -4.56 -9.68 32.00
N PHE A 157 -3.33 -10.20 32.03
CA PHE A 157 -2.57 -10.59 30.83
C PHE A 157 -2.39 -12.11 30.65
N THR A 158 -3.32 -12.92 31.14
CA THR A 158 -3.41 -14.32 30.79
C THR A 158 -4.32 -14.51 29.59
N ILE A 159 -3.93 -15.31 28.60
CA ILE A 159 -4.74 -15.60 27.41
C ILE A 159 -5.84 -16.58 27.80
N GLU A 160 -7.06 -16.09 27.96
CA GLU A 160 -8.22 -16.92 28.32
C GLU A 160 -8.84 -17.65 27.14
N ASP A 161 -8.76 -17.05 25.94
CA ASP A 161 -9.35 -17.65 24.76
C ASP A 161 -8.65 -17.21 23.48
N ILE A 162 -8.70 -18.09 22.46
CA ILE A 162 -8.14 -17.83 21.13
C ILE A 162 -9.26 -18.14 20.13
N ASP A 163 -9.86 -17.09 19.56
CA ASP A 163 -10.98 -17.19 18.61
C ASP A 163 -10.47 -17.06 17.17
N GLU A 164 -10.42 -18.19 16.47
CA GLU A 164 -9.95 -18.26 15.08
C GLU A 164 -10.91 -17.62 14.09
N VAL A 165 -12.21 -17.60 14.43
CA VAL A 165 -13.25 -17.06 13.55
C VAL A 165 -13.24 -15.54 13.58
N LYS A 166 -13.13 -14.97 14.78
CA LYS A 166 -13.00 -13.52 14.95
C LYS A 166 -11.58 -13.00 14.66
N GLY A 167 -10.56 -13.87 14.69
CA GLY A 167 -9.16 -13.48 14.57
C GLY A 167 -8.67 -12.70 15.79
N CYS A 168 -9.04 -13.09 17.01
CA CYS A 168 -8.65 -12.40 18.23
C CYS A 168 -8.27 -13.34 19.37
N ILE A 169 -7.50 -12.82 20.32
CA ILE A 169 -7.33 -13.41 21.65
C ILE A 169 -8.14 -12.61 22.68
N ARG A 170 -8.65 -13.28 23.69
CA ARG A 170 -9.24 -12.64 24.86
C ARG A 170 -8.35 -12.82 26.07
N LEU A 171 -8.00 -11.71 26.69
CA LEU A 171 -7.22 -11.67 27.92
C LEU A 171 -8.11 -11.84 29.16
N SER A 172 -7.52 -12.21 30.30
CA SER A 172 -8.22 -12.32 31.59
C SER A 172 -8.80 -11.00 32.11
N SER A 173 -8.31 -9.86 31.57
CA SER A 173 -8.93 -8.55 31.76
C SER A 173 -10.28 -8.38 31.04
N GLY A 174 -10.67 -9.33 30.18
CA GLY A 174 -11.80 -9.21 29.25
C GLY A 174 -11.48 -8.47 27.96
N GLN A 175 -10.29 -7.90 27.81
CA GLN A 175 -9.88 -7.19 26.60
C GLN A 175 -9.67 -8.18 25.43
N GLU A 176 -10.25 -7.86 24.28
CA GLU A 176 -9.97 -8.57 23.02
C GLU A 176 -8.88 -7.85 22.24
N VAL A 177 -7.92 -8.63 21.73
CA VAL A 177 -6.83 -8.12 20.86
C VAL A 177 -6.91 -8.88 19.55
N TYR A 178 -7.08 -8.13 18.46
CA TYR A 178 -7.23 -8.68 17.12
C TYR A 178 -5.90 -8.82 16.39
N GLU A 179 -5.86 -9.70 15.40
CA GLU A 179 -4.66 -9.87 14.56
C GLU A 179 -4.18 -8.52 14.00
N GLY A 180 -2.91 -8.23 14.22
CA GLY A 180 -2.26 -6.98 13.83
C GLY A 180 -2.39 -5.84 14.83
N GLN A 181 -3.12 -6.01 15.91
CA GLN A 181 -3.23 -5.00 16.96
C GLN A 181 -2.13 -5.13 18.01
N ALA A 182 -1.63 -3.99 18.44
CA ALA A 182 -0.74 -3.87 19.59
C ALA A 182 -1.44 -3.05 20.69
N ILE A 183 -1.31 -3.51 21.92
CA ILE A 183 -1.87 -2.85 23.12
C ILE A 183 -0.78 -2.54 24.14
N GLY A 184 -1.09 -1.65 25.08
CA GLY A 184 -0.20 -1.28 26.18
C GLY A 184 0.81 -0.18 25.81
N ALA A 185 1.94 -0.15 26.49
CA ALA A 185 3.01 0.83 26.27
C ALA A 185 3.80 0.51 25.00
N VAL A 186 3.18 0.76 23.84
CA VAL A 186 3.80 0.50 22.53
C VAL A 186 4.81 1.60 22.24
N SER A 187 6.11 1.27 22.35
CA SER A 187 7.17 2.19 21.95
C SER A 187 7.24 2.32 20.42
N GLU A 188 7.80 3.42 19.93
CA GLU A 188 8.08 3.56 18.49
C GLU A 188 8.91 2.41 17.95
N GLU A 189 9.93 1.97 18.70
CA GLU A 189 10.76 0.83 18.34
C GLU A 189 9.96 -0.46 18.18
N ALA A 190 8.98 -0.72 19.07
CA ALA A 190 8.11 -1.88 18.97
C ALA A 190 7.27 -1.85 17.68
N ILE A 191 6.70 -0.70 17.32
CA ILE A 191 5.95 -0.54 16.07
C ILE A 191 6.87 -0.81 14.86
N ARG A 192 8.08 -0.23 14.86
CA ARG A 192 9.04 -0.44 13.76
C ARG A 192 9.50 -1.89 13.66
N ARG A 193 9.71 -2.56 14.78
CA ARG A 193 10.01 -4.00 14.83
C ARG A 193 8.90 -4.83 14.20
N ILE A 194 7.64 -4.54 14.54
CA ILE A 194 6.48 -5.22 13.93
C ILE A 194 6.45 -5.01 12.41
N GLN A 195 6.66 -3.77 11.96
CA GLN A 195 6.65 -3.45 10.54
C GLN A 195 7.79 -4.15 9.78
N ILE A 196 9.00 -4.16 10.34
CA ILE A 196 10.18 -4.85 9.77
C ILE A 196 9.89 -6.34 9.66
N ARG A 197 9.43 -6.96 10.75
CA ARG A 197 9.08 -8.39 10.77
C ARG A 197 8.01 -8.74 9.75
N ALA A 198 6.90 -7.99 9.71
CA ALA A 198 5.82 -8.19 8.75
C ALA A 198 6.31 -8.07 7.30
N THR A 199 7.23 -7.14 7.04
CA THR A 199 7.83 -6.99 5.71
C THR A 199 8.67 -8.21 5.32
N ILE A 200 9.50 -8.72 6.23
CA ILE A 200 10.31 -9.93 5.99
C ILE A 200 9.42 -11.15 5.72
N GLN A 201 8.37 -11.34 6.51
CA GLN A 201 7.41 -12.44 6.31
C GLN A 201 6.74 -12.35 4.94
N LYS A 202 6.21 -11.19 4.59
CA LYS A 202 5.57 -10.98 3.27
C LYS A 202 6.55 -11.10 2.12
N HIS A 203 7.79 -10.70 2.31
CA HIS A 203 8.85 -10.92 1.34
C HIS A 203 9.08 -12.41 1.10
N PHE A 204 9.30 -13.21 2.15
CA PHE A 204 9.53 -14.64 2.02
C PHE A 204 8.33 -15.38 1.40
N GLU A 205 7.10 -15.05 1.82
CA GLU A 205 5.88 -15.60 1.24
C GLU A 205 5.81 -15.33 -0.27
N ARG A 206 6.06 -14.09 -0.68
CA ARG A 206 6.01 -13.67 -2.08
C ARG A 206 7.15 -14.26 -2.90
N GLU A 207 8.39 -14.21 -2.39
CA GLU A 207 9.55 -14.73 -3.09
C GLU A 207 9.43 -16.25 -3.29
N ARG A 208 8.94 -17.00 -2.31
CA ARG A 208 8.66 -18.43 -2.45
C ARG A 208 7.70 -18.74 -3.61
N GLN A 209 6.64 -17.94 -3.73
CA GLN A 209 5.65 -18.12 -4.81
C GLN A 209 6.27 -17.86 -6.19
N LEU A 210 7.17 -16.89 -6.28
CA LEU A 210 7.73 -16.38 -7.53
C LEU A 210 9.09 -16.98 -7.88
N TYR A 211 9.77 -17.63 -6.93
CA TYR A 211 11.11 -18.18 -7.10
C TYR A 211 11.23 -19.11 -8.30
N ARG A 212 10.29 -20.06 -8.44
CA ARG A 212 10.27 -21.02 -9.56
C ARG A 212 9.94 -20.39 -10.91
N GLN A 213 9.41 -19.18 -10.90
CA GLN A 213 9.13 -18.40 -12.10
C GLN A 213 10.32 -17.52 -12.51
N GLY A 214 11.44 -17.61 -11.78
CA GLY A 214 12.62 -16.79 -12.00
C GLY A 214 12.41 -15.31 -11.69
N ILE A 215 11.48 -14.98 -10.77
CA ILE A 215 11.17 -13.61 -10.41
C ILE A 215 11.71 -13.34 -9.01
N LYS A 216 12.76 -12.54 -8.93
CA LYS A 216 13.34 -12.08 -7.66
C LYS A 216 12.47 -10.98 -7.06
N VAL A 217 12.27 -11.04 -5.76
CA VAL A 217 11.49 -10.07 -4.99
C VAL A 217 12.42 -9.03 -4.33
N LEU A 218 12.01 -7.76 -4.35
CA LEU A 218 12.68 -6.67 -3.64
C LEU A 218 11.70 -6.00 -2.68
N SER A 219 12.20 -5.62 -1.50
CA SER A 219 11.46 -4.87 -0.49
C SER A 219 12.15 -3.54 -0.19
N LEU A 220 11.36 -2.46 -0.10
CA LEU A 220 11.86 -1.13 0.24
C LEU A 220 11.45 -0.74 1.66
N PHE A 221 12.42 -0.23 2.43
CA PHE A 221 12.20 0.44 3.71
C PHE A 221 12.49 1.93 3.58
N PHE A 222 11.49 2.76 3.84
CA PHE A 222 11.67 4.21 3.94
C PHE A 222 11.86 4.60 5.40
N ILE A 223 13.05 5.14 5.72
CA ILE A 223 13.42 5.56 7.08
C ILE A 223 13.48 7.08 7.20
N ASP A 224 13.43 7.56 8.42
CA ASP A 224 13.45 9.00 8.76
C ASP A 224 14.84 9.60 8.88
N ALA A 225 15.82 8.80 9.31
CA ALA A 225 17.19 9.25 9.51
C ALA A 225 18.21 8.15 9.16
N VAL A 226 19.34 8.55 8.60
CA VAL A 226 20.40 7.63 8.17
C VAL A 226 21.06 6.93 9.35
N ASP A 227 21.15 7.58 10.51
CA ASP A 227 21.72 7.01 11.74
C ASP A 227 20.95 5.79 12.25
N LYS A 228 19.68 5.67 11.90
CA LYS A 228 18.86 4.48 12.17
C LYS A 228 19.33 3.23 11.42
N TYR A 229 20.03 3.42 10.31
CA TYR A 229 20.59 2.33 9.51
C TYR A 229 22.10 2.19 9.67
N ARG A 230 22.85 3.30 9.73
CA ARG A 230 24.33 3.32 9.83
C ARG A 230 24.79 4.50 10.69
N VAL A 231 25.57 4.20 11.71
CA VAL A 231 26.13 5.18 12.64
C VAL A 231 27.61 5.38 12.37
N TYR A 232 28.07 6.63 12.39
CA TYR A 232 29.48 7.00 12.25
C TYR A 232 30.01 7.52 13.59
N GLU A 233 30.83 6.71 14.23
CA GLU A 233 31.45 7.02 15.51
C GLU A 233 32.49 8.15 15.40
N ALA A 234 32.78 8.81 16.53
CA ALA A 234 33.73 9.92 16.58
C ALA A 234 35.16 9.53 16.11
N GLY A 235 35.53 8.24 16.21
CA GLY A 235 36.81 7.67 15.76
C GLY A 235 36.84 7.31 14.28
N GLY A 236 35.74 7.47 13.53
CA GLY A 236 35.65 7.07 12.11
C GLY A 236 35.22 5.62 11.93
N GLU A 237 34.99 4.86 12.98
CA GLU A 237 34.38 3.53 12.93
C GLU A 237 32.93 3.63 12.47
N VAL A 238 32.48 2.64 11.74
CA VAL A 238 31.11 2.54 11.22
C VAL A 238 30.43 1.38 11.89
N SER A 239 29.30 1.66 12.56
CA SER A 239 28.46 0.65 13.19
C SER A 239 27.07 0.60 12.56
N LYS A 240 26.36 -0.51 12.79
CA LYS A 240 24.96 -0.65 12.35
C LYS A 240 24.08 0.29 13.16
N GLY A 241 23.09 0.89 12.52
CA GLY A 241 22.05 1.62 13.21
C GLY A 241 20.93 0.67 13.69
N ARG A 242 20.08 1.18 14.58
CA ARG A 242 19.08 0.35 15.27
C ARG A 242 18.12 -0.40 14.36
N TRP A 243 17.70 0.19 13.22
CA TRP A 243 16.80 -0.49 12.29
C TRP A 243 17.50 -1.61 11.51
N ALA A 244 18.78 -1.49 11.23
CA ALA A 244 19.55 -2.56 10.63
C ALA A 244 19.75 -3.75 11.60
N GLU A 245 20.01 -3.48 12.89
CA GLU A 245 20.11 -4.50 13.92
C GLU A 245 18.77 -5.26 14.08
N ILE A 246 17.66 -4.52 14.23
CA ILE A 246 16.32 -5.12 14.34
C ILE A 246 15.98 -5.94 13.09
N PHE A 247 16.35 -5.45 11.91
CA PHE A 247 16.12 -6.20 10.67
C PHE A 247 16.83 -7.55 10.70
N GLU A 248 18.10 -7.59 11.06
CA GLU A 248 18.87 -8.84 11.10
C GLU A 248 18.35 -9.79 12.19
N GLU A 249 17.99 -9.27 13.35
CA GLU A 249 17.35 -10.06 14.43
C GLU A 249 16.04 -10.70 13.94
N GLU A 250 15.16 -9.92 13.31
CA GLU A 250 13.87 -10.39 12.82
C GLU A 250 14.02 -11.30 11.60
N TYR A 251 15.01 -11.03 10.72
CA TYR A 251 15.31 -11.90 9.58
C TYR A 251 15.67 -13.31 10.03
N VAL A 252 16.58 -13.44 11.01
CA VAL A 252 16.97 -14.74 11.60
C VAL A 252 15.76 -15.41 12.28
N SER A 253 14.98 -14.64 13.02
CA SER A 253 13.79 -15.17 13.70
C SER A 253 12.77 -15.73 12.70
N VAL A 254 12.43 -14.97 11.66
CA VAL A 254 11.48 -15.40 10.63
C VAL A 254 12.06 -16.56 9.81
N LEU A 255 13.34 -16.55 9.48
CA LEU A 255 14.00 -17.63 8.77
C LEU A 255 13.90 -18.96 9.56
N ASN A 256 14.13 -18.93 10.86
CA ASN A 256 13.99 -20.12 11.73
C ASN A 256 12.55 -20.65 11.75
N GLU A 257 11.55 -19.76 11.76
CA GLU A 257 10.14 -20.16 11.74
C GLU A 257 9.72 -20.83 10.44
N VAL A 258 10.25 -20.36 9.30
CA VAL A 258 9.90 -20.93 7.98
C VAL A 258 10.64 -22.22 7.68
N GLN A 259 11.73 -22.56 8.40
CA GLN A 259 12.43 -23.84 8.27
C GLN A 259 11.53 -25.03 8.58
N ASP A 260 10.61 -24.89 9.52
CA ASP A 260 9.65 -25.93 9.90
C ASP A 260 8.47 -26.04 8.91
N LEU A 261 8.38 -25.14 7.93
CA LEU A 261 7.35 -25.15 6.91
C LEU A 261 7.86 -25.86 5.66
N PHE A 262 7.01 -26.68 5.03
CA PHE A 262 7.30 -27.30 3.73
C PHE A 262 7.29 -26.30 2.59
N TRP A 263 8.34 -25.48 2.49
CA TRP A 263 8.43 -24.40 1.48
C TRP A 263 9.16 -24.80 0.19
N GLY A 264 9.64 -26.03 0.10
CA GLY A 264 10.41 -26.59 -1.02
C GLY A 264 11.92 -26.49 -0.76
N GLU A 265 12.61 -27.63 -1.00
CA GLU A 265 14.04 -27.77 -0.67
C GLU A 265 14.94 -26.75 -1.40
N ASP A 266 14.63 -26.44 -2.65
CA ASP A 266 15.47 -25.55 -3.47
C ASP A 266 15.42 -24.11 -2.96
N TYR A 267 14.21 -23.62 -2.63
CA TYR A 267 14.06 -22.28 -2.11
C TYR A 267 14.65 -22.15 -0.69
N MET A 268 14.45 -23.14 0.15
CA MET A 268 15.05 -23.14 1.49
C MET A 268 16.56 -23.20 1.45
N ARG A 269 17.16 -24.01 0.54
CA ARG A 269 18.61 -24.04 0.34
C ARG A 269 19.15 -22.68 -0.12
N TYR A 270 18.42 -22.01 -1.01
CA TYR A 270 18.74 -20.65 -1.45
C TYR A 270 18.72 -19.65 -0.27
N LEU A 271 17.65 -19.63 0.52
CA LEU A 271 17.54 -18.72 1.67
C LEU A 271 18.64 -18.94 2.72
N MET A 272 18.91 -20.19 3.06
CA MET A 272 19.89 -20.54 4.09
C MET A 272 21.34 -20.33 3.63
N GLY A 273 21.58 -20.18 2.34
CA GLY A 273 22.90 -19.92 1.76
C GLY A 273 23.35 -18.47 1.86
N ILE A 274 22.52 -17.56 2.36
CA ILE A 274 22.77 -16.11 2.39
C ILE A 274 22.78 -15.63 3.84
N SER A 275 23.83 -14.92 4.24
CA SER A 275 23.87 -14.32 5.58
C SER A 275 22.92 -13.12 5.68
N PRO A 276 22.30 -12.85 6.85
CA PRO A 276 21.36 -11.74 7.02
C PRO A 276 21.95 -10.39 6.59
N GLU A 277 23.23 -10.15 6.89
CA GLU A 277 23.94 -8.91 6.59
C GLU A 277 24.10 -8.65 5.09
N GLU A 278 24.15 -9.70 4.28
CA GLU A 278 24.28 -9.60 2.82
C GLU A 278 22.92 -9.34 2.14
N THR A 279 21.81 -9.58 2.85
CA THR A 279 20.48 -9.47 2.25
C THR A 279 19.98 -8.05 2.10
N HIS A 280 20.62 -7.06 2.75
CA HIS A 280 20.14 -5.68 2.75
C HIS A 280 21.23 -4.67 2.43
N ALA A 281 20.84 -3.58 1.80
CA ALA A 281 21.70 -2.46 1.47
C ALA A 281 21.01 -1.12 1.74
N GLY A 282 21.82 -0.11 2.08
CA GLY A 282 21.35 1.26 2.31
C GLY A 282 21.61 2.15 1.10
N TYR A 283 20.58 2.86 0.63
CA TYR A 283 20.69 3.89 -0.39
C TYR A 283 20.39 5.26 0.19
N PHE A 284 21.44 6.09 0.38
CA PHE A 284 21.35 7.39 1.01
C PHE A 284 22.18 8.44 0.27
N SER A 285 21.88 9.71 0.53
CA SER A 285 22.72 10.82 0.08
C SER A 285 24.07 10.80 0.82
N GLN A 286 25.10 11.35 0.22
CA GLN A 286 26.43 11.40 0.83
C GLN A 286 27.00 12.80 0.83
N ASP A 287 27.87 13.08 1.82
CA ASP A 287 28.69 14.27 1.86
C ASP A 287 29.95 14.15 0.95
N LYS A 288 30.72 15.23 0.85
CA LYS A 288 31.97 15.27 0.06
C LYS A 288 33.05 14.28 0.55
N LYS A 289 32.90 13.71 1.74
CA LYS A 289 33.81 12.74 2.35
C LYS A 289 33.31 11.30 2.25
N GLY A 290 32.16 11.08 1.59
CA GLY A 290 31.57 9.78 1.42
C GLY A 290 30.73 9.28 2.60
N LYS A 291 30.48 10.10 3.63
CA LYS A 291 29.56 9.75 4.71
C LYS A 291 28.11 9.81 4.23
N LEU A 292 27.32 8.78 4.57
CA LEU A 292 25.87 8.82 4.38
C LEU A 292 25.25 9.88 5.27
N ILE A 293 24.45 10.75 4.69
CA ILE A 293 23.80 11.85 5.38
C ILE A 293 22.32 11.90 5.04
N ASP A 294 21.55 12.53 5.94
CA ASP A 294 20.16 12.84 5.66
C ASP A 294 20.07 13.82 4.49
N SER A 295 19.15 13.57 3.57
CA SER A 295 18.92 14.44 2.42
C SER A 295 18.30 15.77 2.87
N LYS A 296 19.10 16.67 3.43
CA LYS A 296 18.74 18.08 3.46
C LYS A 296 19.01 18.62 2.07
N ILE A 297 17.97 19.11 1.41
CA ILE A 297 18.05 19.69 0.07
C ILE A 297 18.98 20.92 0.12
N ALA A 298 20.27 20.69 0.00
CA ALA A 298 21.23 21.71 -0.37
C ALA A 298 21.29 21.70 -1.90
N ARG A 299 20.78 22.77 -2.51
CA ARG A 299 20.91 23.00 -3.95
C ARG A 299 22.39 22.87 -4.36
N GLY A 300 22.71 21.82 -5.09
CA GLY A 300 23.94 21.75 -5.88
C GLY A 300 24.95 20.63 -5.60
N GLU A 301 24.68 19.64 -4.76
CA GLU A 301 25.63 18.54 -4.53
C GLU A 301 25.03 17.17 -4.88
N THR A 302 25.57 16.61 -5.94
CA THR A 302 25.26 15.27 -6.43
C THR A 302 26.57 14.49 -6.42
N THR A 303 26.77 13.61 -5.44
CA THR A 303 27.59 12.39 -5.64
C THR A 303 27.37 11.43 -4.48
N ALA A 304 26.89 10.26 -4.80
CA ALA A 304 26.81 9.11 -3.92
C ALA A 304 28.15 8.40 -3.93
N ASN A 305 28.68 8.01 -2.78
CA ASN A 305 29.88 7.19 -2.64
C ASN A 305 29.78 6.19 -1.48
N ASP A 306 28.76 5.33 -1.48
CA ASP A 306 28.97 3.92 -1.31
C ASP A 306 28.97 3.40 -2.74
N PRO A 307 30.14 3.28 -3.39
CA PRO A 307 30.18 3.06 -4.82
C PRO A 307 29.46 1.77 -5.20
N ASP A 308 29.52 0.74 -4.34
CA ASP A 308 28.98 -0.57 -4.64
C ASP A 308 27.44 -0.61 -4.47
N ALA A 309 26.89 -0.10 -3.37
CA ALA A 309 25.45 -0.07 -3.17
C ALA A 309 24.76 0.90 -4.14
N TYR A 310 25.36 2.07 -4.40
CA TYR A 310 24.84 3.01 -5.39
C TYR A 310 24.87 2.42 -6.80
N GLN A 311 25.99 1.79 -7.17
CA GLN A 311 26.16 1.18 -8.48
C GLN A 311 25.15 0.06 -8.69
N LEU A 312 25.00 -0.84 -7.70
CA LEU A 312 24.06 -1.93 -7.73
C LEU A 312 22.60 -1.43 -7.86
N ILE A 313 22.20 -0.50 -6.99
CA ILE A 313 20.79 -0.06 -6.92
C ILE A 313 20.42 0.83 -8.11
N MET A 314 21.32 1.71 -8.57
CA MET A 314 21.01 2.73 -9.57
C MET A 314 21.42 2.35 -11.00
N ARG A 315 22.52 1.65 -11.17
CA ARG A 315 23.10 1.37 -12.49
C ARG A 315 22.98 -0.08 -12.91
N ASP A 316 23.27 -1.02 -12.01
CA ASP A 316 23.29 -2.44 -12.32
C ASP A 316 21.95 -3.10 -11.99
N LYS A 317 20.86 -2.53 -12.51
CA LYS A 317 19.49 -3.01 -12.24
C LYS A 317 19.29 -4.47 -12.61
N GLU A 318 19.95 -4.95 -13.67
CA GLU A 318 19.90 -6.35 -14.10
C GLU A 318 20.55 -7.27 -13.08
N ARG A 319 21.71 -6.88 -12.53
CA ARG A 319 22.38 -7.62 -11.46
C ARG A 319 21.50 -7.68 -10.21
N LEU A 320 20.85 -6.59 -9.83
CA LEU A 320 19.93 -6.56 -8.69
C LEU A 320 18.75 -7.51 -8.87
N LEU A 321 18.34 -7.80 -10.10
CA LEU A 321 17.25 -8.75 -10.41
C LEU A 321 17.72 -10.21 -10.46
N SER A 322 19.03 -10.49 -10.42
CA SER A 322 19.57 -11.85 -10.40
C SER A 322 19.51 -12.45 -9.00
N PHE A 323 19.18 -13.74 -8.90
CA PHE A 323 19.26 -14.49 -7.63
C PHE A 323 20.69 -14.69 -7.14
N ALA A 324 21.71 -14.49 -7.99
CA ALA A 324 23.12 -14.52 -7.59
C ALA A 324 23.50 -13.30 -6.72
N GLU A 325 22.75 -12.19 -6.82
CA GLU A 325 22.92 -11.03 -5.95
C GLU A 325 22.10 -11.22 -4.67
N PRO A 326 22.74 -11.23 -3.47
CA PRO A 326 22.03 -11.49 -2.22
C PRO A 326 21.13 -10.34 -1.75
N VAL A 327 21.40 -9.09 -2.17
CA VAL A 327 20.60 -7.92 -1.76
C VAL A 327 19.18 -8.03 -2.26
N ARG A 328 18.22 -7.94 -1.33
CA ARG A 328 16.78 -8.01 -1.55
C ARG A 328 16.00 -6.95 -0.79
N PHE A 329 16.58 -6.42 0.28
CA PHE A 329 15.99 -5.38 1.10
C PHE A 329 16.80 -4.10 0.96
N ILE A 330 16.12 -3.01 0.63
CA ILE A 330 16.76 -1.72 0.37
C ILE A 330 16.22 -0.71 1.39
N PHE A 331 17.11 -0.17 2.21
CA PHE A 331 16.80 0.93 3.12
C PHE A 331 17.09 2.26 2.43
N SER A 332 16.16 3.19 2.48
CA SER A 332 16.33 4.52 1.91
C SER A 332 15.72 5.60 2.81
N HIS A 333 16.43 6.70 2.93
CA HIS A 333 15.85 7.96 3.39
C HIS A 333 15.11 8.60 2.21
N SER A 334 14.38 9.65 2.28
CA SER A 334 13.60 10.33 1.22
C SER A 334 14.25 10.45 -0.18
N ALA A 335 15.43 9.89 -0.37
CA ALA A 335 16.37 10.18 -1.44
C ALA A 335 16.45 9.17 -2.59
N LEU A 336 15.55 8.19 -2.68
CA LEU A 336 15.43 7.53 -3.96
C LEU A 336 15.07 8.62 -4.97
N LYS A 337 16.07 9.04 -5.78
CA LYS A 337 15.94 10.14 -6.73
C LYS A 337 14.66 9.98 -7.54
N GLU A 338 14.02 11.10 -7.84
CA GLU A 338 12.96 11.15 -8.83
C GLU A 338 13.40 10.33 -10.05
N GLY A 339 12.56 9.40 -10.52
CA GLY A 339 12.89 8.52 -11.62
C GLY A 339 13.53 7.18 -11.27
N TRP A 340 13.91 6.89 -10.00
CA TRP A 340 14.28 5.52 -9.64
C TRP A 340 13.05 4.65 -9.48
N ASP A 341 13.09 3.54 -10.15
CA ASP A 341 12.10 2.49 -10.07
C ASP A 341 12.75 1.14 -10.37
N ASN A 342 12.23 0.12 -9.74
CA ASN A 342 12.57 -1.25 -10.07
C ASN A 342 11.26 -2.05 -10.20
N PRO A 343 11.06 -2.79 -11.29
CA PRO A 343 9.82 -3.52 -11.52
C PRO A 343 9.58 -4.60 -10.48
N ASN A 344 10.61 -5.11 -9.84
CA ASN A 344 10.52 -6.22 -8.88
C ASN A 344 10.39 -5.77 -7.42
N VAL A 345 10.00 -4.51 -7.17
CA VAL A 345 9.56 -4.08 -5.84
C VAL A 345 8.18 -4.63 -5.58
N PHE A 346 8.05 -5.47 -4.54
CA PHE A 346 6.79 -6.10 -4.13
C PHE A 346 6.33 -5.71 -2.73
N GLN A 347 7.24 -5.21 -1.89
CA GLN A 347 6.90 -4.71 -0.57
C GLN A 347 7.45 -3.30 -0.38
N ILE A 348 6.65 -2.43 0.23
CA ILE A 348 7.06 -1.10 0.68
C ILE A 348 6.67 -0.95 2.14
N CYS A 349 7.66 -0.65 2.97
CA CYS A 349 7.48 -0.40 4.39
C CYS A 349 7.93 1.01 4.75
N THR A 350 7.05 1.81 5.33
CA THR A 350 7.38 3.17 5.78
C THR A 350 7.65 3.16 7.28
N LEU A 351 8.93 3.23 7.67
CA LEU A 351 9.40 3.27 9.05
C LEU A 351 9.51 4.71 9.60
N LYS A 352 9.00 5.69 8.88
CA LYS A 352 8.96 7.09 9.29
C LYS A 352 7.52 7.56 9.46
N GLN A 353 7.32 8.56 10.30
CA GLN A 353 6.05 9.27 10.32
C GLN A 353 6.01 10.22 9.11
N SER A 354 5.03 10.08 8.26
CA SER A 354 4.84 10.96 7.11
C SER A 354 3.42 11.53 7.14
N ASP A 355 3.32 12.83 7.39
CA ASP A 355 2.05 13.56 7.36
C ASP A 355 1.67 14.00 5.93
N SER A 356 2.56 13.77 4.94
CA SER A 356 2.34 14.21 3.56
C SER A 356 1.78 13.09 2.70
N GLU A 357 0.51 13.22 2.32
CA GLU A 357 -0.18 12.33 1.38
C GLU A 357 0.56 12.21 0.03
N VAL A 358 1.09 13.33 -0.48
CA VAL A 358 1.85 13.34 -1.75
C VAL A 358 3.12 12.48 -1.67
N LYS A 359 3.84 12.52 -0.54
CA LYS A 359 5.04 11.70 -0.34
C LYS A 359 4.69 10.21 -0.26
N LYS A 360 3.64 9.84 0.47
CA LYS A 360 3.15 8.45 0.54
C LYS A 360 2.84 7.91 -0.85
N ARG A 361 2.15 8.69 -1.68
CA ARG A 361 1.83 8.31 -3.06
C ARG A 361 3.08 8.12 -3.92
N GLN A 362 4.04 9.02 -3.83
CA GLN A 362 5.31 8.89 -4.56
C GLN A 362 6.10 7.65 -4.13
N GLU A 363 6.06 7.29 -2.85
CA GLU A 363 6.69 6.08 -2.32
C GLU A 363 6.01 4.81 -2.84
N VAL A 364 4.67 4.74 -2.77
CA VAL A 364 3.88 3.62 -3.31
C VAL A 364 4.07 3.50 -4.83
N GLY A 365 4.07 4.62 -5.54
CA GLY A 365 4.27 4.67 -6.99
C GLY A 365 5.53 3.95 -7.48
N ARG A 366 6.58 3.88 -6.65
CA ARG A 366 7.85 3.21 -6.99
C ARG A 366 7.74 1.69 -7.11
N GLY A 367 6.72 1.09 -6.48
CA GLY A 367 6.45 -0.36 -6.54
C GLY A 367 5.38 -0.75 -7.56
N MET A 368 4.76 0.19 -8.26
CA MET A 368 3.58 -0.09 -9.10
C MET A 368 3.88 -0.78 -10.42
N ARG A 369 5.11 -0.79 -10.91
CA ARG A 369 5.45 -1.41 -12.20
C ARG A 369 5.24 -2.92 -12.17
N LEU A 370 4.76 -3.50 -13.27
CA LEU A 370 4.70 -4.95 -13.45
C LEU A 370 6.10 -5.54 -13.40
N CYS A 371 6.23 -6.69 -12.74
CA CYS A 371 7.52 -7.34 -12.55
C CYS A 371 8.08 -7.96 -13.84
N VAL A 372 9.37 -8.26 -13.79
CA VAL A 372 10.08 -9.00 -14.82
C VAL A 372 10.74 -10.23 -14.20
N ASN A 373 10.92 -11.28 -15.00
CA ASN A 373 11.75 -12.41 -14.60
C ASN A 373 13.26 -12.10 -14.81
N GLU A 374 14.14 -13.00 -14.44
CA GLU A 374 15.59 -12.85 -14.60
C GLU A 374 16.07 -12.74 -16.06
N LYS A 375 15.21 -13.06 -17.04
CA LYS A 375 15.48 -12.85 -18.47
C LYS A 375 15.04 -11.46 -18.96
N GLY A 376 14.45 -10.63 -18.07
CA GLY A 376 13.91 -9.33 -18.41
C GLY A 376 12.53 -9.39 -19.06
N GLU A 377 11.88 -10.55 -19.11
CA GLU A 377 10.53 -10.70 -19.68
C GLU A 377 9.48 -10.16 -18.72
N ARG A 378 8.67 -9.21 -19.21
CA ARG A 378 7.62 -8.57 -18.42
C ARG A 378 6.47 -9.53 -18.18
N GLN A 379 6.04 -9.60 -16.94
CA GLN A 379 4.94 -10.46 -16.49
C GLN A 379 3.61 -9.72 -16.58
N ASP A 380 3.16 -9.47 -17.80
CA ASP A 380 1.92 -8.73 -18.09
C ASP A 380 0.76 -9.65 -18.47
N SER A 381 -0.37 -9.06 -18.87
CA SER A 381 -1.56 -9.81 -19.29
C SER A 381 -1.38 -10.61 -20.58
N ASP A 382 -0.44 -10.22 -21.44
CA ASP A 382 -0.17 -10.97 -22.68
C ASP A 382 0.48 -12.31 -22.36
N LEU A 383 1.29 -12.38 -21.27
CA LEU A 383 1.94 -13.60 -20.82
C LEU A 383 1.08 -14.39 -19.82
N LEU A 384 0.43 -13.71 -18.87
CA LEU A 384 -0.22 -14.32 -17.71
C LEU A 384 -1.75 -14.37 -17.82
N GLY A 385 -2.35 -13.67 -18.78
CA GLY A 385 -3.80 -13.57 -18.89
C GLY A 385 -4.42 -13.00 -17.59
N ASP A 386 -5.47 -13.65 -17.11
CA ASP A 386 -6.18 -13.26 -15.88
C ASP A 386 -5.35 -13.43 -14.60
N ALA A 387 -4.27 -14.24 -14.63
CA ALA A 387 -3.39 -14.46 -13.48
C ALA A 387 -2.40 -13.29 -13.24
N VAL A 388 -2.46 -12.23 -14.03
CA VAL A 388 -1.56 -11.06 -13.89
C VAL A 388 -1.56 -10.49 -12.47
N TYR A 389 -2.69 -10.45 -11.80
CA TYR A 389 -2.83 -9.95 -10.43
C TYR A 389 -2.60 -10.99 -9.32
N GLU A 390 -2.33 -12.25 -9.68
CA GLU A 390 -1.80 -13.24 -8.75
C GLU A 390 -0.28 -13.05 -8.59
N THR A 391 0.39 -12.68 -9.67
CA THR A 391 1.84 -12.42 -9.72
C THR A 391 2.18 -10.98 -9.32
N ASN A 392 1.47 -10.01 -9.83
CA ASN A 392 1.77 -8.59 -9.67
C ASN A 392 0.98 -7.96 -8.51
N VAL A 393 1.44 -8.19 -7.29
CA VAL A 393 0.86 -7.61 -6.06
C VAL A 393 1.93 -6.82 -5.33
N LEU A 394 1.63 -5.58 -5.00
CA LEU A 394 2.43 -4.71 -4.16
C LEU A 394 1.82 -4.66 -2.76
N THR A 395 2.57 -5.11 -1.75
CA THR A 395 2.15 -5.04 -0.35
C THR A 395 2.75 -3.79 0.30
N VAL A 396 1.90 -2.93 0.86
CA VAL A 396 2.30 -1.74 1.61
C VAL A 396 2.12 -2.01 3.10
N ILE A 397 3.22 -1.90 3.85
CA ILE A 397 3.21 -2.08 5.31
C ILE A 397 3.20 -0.67 5.93
N ALA A 398 2.06 -0.29 6.50
CA ALA A 398 1.80 1.04 7.06
C ALA A 398 1.82 1.03 8.60
N SER A 399 2.14 2.18 9.21
CA SER A 399 2.04 2.41 10.66
C SER A 399 0.65 2.87 11.10
N GLU A 400 -0.28 2.93 10.18
CA GLU A 400 -1.68 3.30 10.37
C GLU A 400 -2.59 2.11 10.06
N SER A 401 -3.84 2.16 10.50
CA SER A 401 -4.79 1.08 10.23
C SER A 401 -5.02 0.91 8.71
N TYR A 402 -5.39 -0.29 8.31
CA TYR A 402 -5.80 -0.57 6.92
C TYR A 402 -6.90 0.40 6.46
N LYS A 403 -7.85 0.69 7.36
CA LYS A 403 -8.99 1.57 7.07
C LYS A 403 -8.52 2.99 6.75
N ASP A 404 -7.70 3.57 7.61
CA ASP A 404 -7.21 4.95 7.44
C ASP A 404 -6.38 5.09 6.17
N PHE A 405 -5.47 4.13 5.92
CA PHE A 405 -4.68 4.12 4.69
C PHE A 405 -5.57 4.02 3.44
N SER A 406 -6.58 3.13 3.48
CA SER A 406 -7.48 2.93 2.35
C SER A 406 -8.37 4.15 2.10
N GLU A 407 -8.85 4.81 3.13
CA GLU A 407 -9.66 6.05 3.02
C GLU A 407 -8.85 7.19 2.39
N VAL A 408 -7.60 7.38 2.83
CA VAL A 408 -6.70 8.39 2.26
C VAL A 408 -6.43 8.09 0.79
N LEU A 409 -6.08 6.85 0.44
CA LEU A 409 -5.82 6.47 -0.94
C LEU A 409 -7.06 6.65 -1.83
N GLN A 410 -8.25 6.28 -1.33
CA GLN A 410 -9.50 6.45 -2.07
C GLN A 410 -9.87 7.92 -2.28
N LYS A 411 -9.66 8.76 -1.27
CA LYS A 411 -9.88 10.21 -1.37
C LYS A 411 -8.97 10.83 -2.42
N GLU A 412 -7.69 10.49 -2.40
CA GLU A 412 -6.72 10.97 -3.40
C GLU A 412 -7.07 10.53 -4.81
N LEU A 413 -7.48 9.25 -4.97
CA LEU A 413 -7.94 8.75 -6.25
C LEU A 413 -9.19 9.52 -6.72
N ALA A 414 -10.15 9.77 -5.84
CA ALA A 414 -11.32 10.56 -6.14
C ALA A 414 -10.96 12.01 -6.56
N GLU A 415 -10.02 12.65 -5.87
CA GLU A 415 -9.55 14.00 -6.22
C GLU A 415 -8.79 14.03 -7.55
N SER A 416 -7.99 13.03 -7.85
CA SER A 416 -7.28 12.90 -9.13
C SER A 416 -8.23 12.64 -10.29
N ILE A 417 -9.43 12.12 -10.02
CA ILE A 417 -10.46 11.70 -10.98
C ILE A 417 -11.60 12.72 -11.09
N THR A 418 -11.53 13.88 -10.48
CA THR A 418 -12.61 14.90 -10.47
C THR A 418 -13.13 15.31 -11.84
N SER A 419 -12.52 14.89 -12.92
CA SER A 419 -13.00 15.08 -14.29
C SER A 419 -13.69 13.83 -14.89
N ARG A 420 -13.76 12.71 -14.16
CA ARG A 420 -14.50 11.54 -14.63
C ARG A 420 -15.98 11.68 -14.26
N PRO A 421 -16.88 11.25 -15.14
CA PRO A 421 -18.29 11.15 -14.80
C PRO A 421 -18.47 10.09 -13.70
N ILE A 422 -19.23 10.43 -12.67
CA ILE A 422 -19.57 9.52 -11.56
C ILE A 422 -20.83 8.72 -11.89
N LEU A 423 -21.64 9.24 -12.81
CA LEU A 423 -22.93 8.68 -13.20
C LEU A 423 -22.94 8.34 -14.69
N VAL A 424 -23.55 7.22 -15.02
CA VAL A 424 -23.86 6.84 -16.39
C VAL A 424 -25.13 7.58 -16.79
N THR A 425 -24.98 8.53 -17.71
CA THR A 425 -26.07 9.34 -18.24
C THR A 425 -26.00 9.40 -19.76
N GLU A 426 -27.07 9.79 -20.42
CA GLU A 426 -27.10 10.00 -21.87
C GLU A 426 -26.01 10.98 -22.35
N ALA A 427 -25.74 12.03 -21.55
CA ALA A 427 -24.68 13.00 -21.84
C ALA A 427 -23.29 12.36 -21.94
N LEU A 428 -23.10 11.16 -21.37
CA LEU A 428 -21.85 10.42 -21.47
C LEU A 428 -21.55 9.99 -22.92
N PHE A 429 -22.59 9.74 -23.69
CA PHE A 429 -22.51 9.24 -25.07
C PHE A 429 -22.79 10.33 -26.10
N ALA A 430 -23.69 11.28 -25.80
CA ALA A 430 -24.09 12.32 -26.72
C ALA A 430 -22.91 13.11 -27.30
N TRP A 431 -22.95 13.33 -28.61
CA TRP A 431 -21.94 14.06 -29.39
C TRP A 431 -20.55 13.40 -29.43
N LYS A 432 -20.40 12.17 -28.96
CA LYS A 432 -19.16 11.43 -29.12
C LYS A 432 -19.10 10.73 -30.46
N THR A 433 -17.92 10.78 -31.07
CA THR A 433 -17.62 9.94 -32.22
C THR A 433 -17.05 8.62 -31.71
N ILE A 434 -17.71 7.52 -32.05
CA ILE A 434 -17.29 6.16 -31.76
C ILE A 434 -16.93 5.46 -33.06
N THR A 435 -16.09 4.43 -32.97
CA THR A 435 -15.75 3.56 -34.10
C THR A 435 -16.41 2.21 -33.88
N THR A 436 -17.20 1.77 -34.84
CA THR A 436 -17.84 0.45 -34.82
C THR A 436 -16.85 -0.67 -35.13
N SER A 437 -17.21 -1.91 -34.90
CA SER A 437 -16.41 -3.09 -35.23
C SER A 437 -16.08 -3.19 -36.72
N SER A 438 -16.93 -2.61 -37.59
CA SER A 438 -16.70 -2.48 -39.04
C SER A 438 -15.70 -1.39 -39.44
N GLY A 439 -15.24 -0.57 -38.46
CA GLY A 439 -14.33 0.57 -38.71
C GLY A 439 -15.06 1.86 -39.10
N GLU A 440 -16.38 1.89 -39.12
CA GLU A 440 -17.16 3.07 -39.42
C GLU A 440 -17.13 4.05 -38.24
N GLN A 441 -16.96 5.35 -38.53
CA GLN A 441 -17.04 6.40 -37.52
C GLN A 441 -18.46 6.96 -37.44
N LEU A 442 -19.08 6.81 -36.27
CA LEU A 442 -20.43 7.29 -35.99
C LEU A 442 -20.40 8.35 -34.89
N THR A 443 -20.90 9.54 -35.18
CA THR A 443 -21.13 10.57 -34.15
C THR A 443 -22.51 10.36 -33.52
N LEU A 444 -22.55 10.04 -32.26
CA LEU A 444 -23.77 9.73 -31.52
C LEU A 444 -24.59 10.99 -31.27
N MET A 445 -25.76 11.07 -31.87
CA MET A 445 -26.74 12.12 -31.59
C MET A 445 -27.44 11.88 -30.25
N PRO A 446 -28.03 12.88 -29.60
CA PRO A 446 -28.72 12.70 -28.32
C PRO A 446 -29.78 11.59 -28.30
N ALA A 447 -30.51 11.40 -29.42
CA ALA A 447 -31.49 10.31 -29.55
C ALA A 447 -30.83 8.92 -29.49
N GLN A 448 -29.68 8.75 -30.14
CA GLN A 448 -28.90 7.51 -30.11
C GLN A 448 -28.27 7.27 -28.73
N ALA A 449 -27.82 8.34 -28.05
CA ALA A 449 -27.33 8.24 -26.68
C ALA A 449 -28.43 7.76 -25.71
N ALA A 450 -29.68 8.19 -25.93
CA ALA A 450 -30.83 7.73 -25.15
C ALA A 450 -31.12 6.25 -25.39
N THR A 451 -31.10 5.77 -26.64
CA THR A 451 -31.30 4.35 -26.96
C THR A 451 -30.21 3.45 -26.37
N ILE A 452 -28.93 3.87 -26.41
CA ILE A 452 -27.84 3.17 -25.74
C ILE A 452 -28.12 3.07 -24.24
N MET A 453 -28.57 4.15 -23.61
CA MET A 453 -28.85 4.18 -22.17
C MET A 453 -30.02 3.27 -21.81
N GLU A 454 -31.10 3.28 -22.60
CA GLU A 454 -32.25 2.40 -22.42
C GLU A 454 -31.83 0.92 -22.50
N GLU A 455 -31.03 0.59 -23.47
CA GLU A 455 -30.54 -0.79 -23.67
C GLU A 455 -29.60 -1.24 -22.54
N LEU A 456 -28.69 -0.37 -22.08
CA LEU A 456 -27.84 -0.67 -20.92
C LEU A 456 -28.66 -0.91 -19.64
N ILE A 457 -29.78 -0.17 -19.46
CA ILE A 457 -30.69 -0.37 -18.34
C ILE A 457 -31.46 -1.69 -18.52
N ALA A 458 -31.98 -1.97 -19.70
CA ALA A 458 -32.72 -3.20 -20.00
C ALA A 458 -31.86 -4.46 -19.83
N ALA A 459 -30.61 -4.41 -20.28
CA ALA A 459 -29.63 -5.46 -20.08
C ALA A 459 -29.22 -5.62 -18.60
N GLY A 460 -29.58 -4.67 -17.75
CA GLY A 460 -29.24 -4.68 -16.32
C GLY A 460 -27.80 -4.27 -16.03
N TYR A 461 -27.11 -3.65 -16.96
CA TYR A 461 -25.75 -3.15 -16.78
C TYR A 461 -25.68 -1.82 -16.06
N VAL A 462 -26.77 -1.04 -16.13
CA VAL A 462 -26.91 0.23 -15.42
C VAL A 462 -28.16 0.22 -14.54
N LYS A 463 -28.00 0.63 -13.27
CA LYS A 463 -29.09 0.79 -12.30
C LYS A 463 -28.87 2.04 -11.47
N LYS A 464 -29.88 2.93 -11.39
CA LYS A 464 -29.75 4.22 -10.70
C LYS A 464 -28.52 5.01 -11.16
N GLN A 465 -28.29 5.06 -12.46
CA GLN A 465 -27.17 5.75 -13.11
C GLN A 465 -25.76 5.24 -12.68
N LYS A 466 -25.65 4.03 -12.14
CA LYS A 466 -24.40 3.39 -11.78
C LYS A 466 -24.26 2.06 -12.50
N LEU A 467 -23.01 1.67 -12.80
CA LEU A 467 -22.70 0.34 -13.31
C LEU A 467 -23.02 -0.71 -12.25
N THR A 468 -23.49 -1.87 -12.68
CA THR A 468 -23.88 -2.97 -11.80
C THR A 468 -22.79 -4.04 -11.73
N GLU A 469 -22.85 -4.90 -10.73
CA GLU A 469 -21.98 -6.08 -10.63
C GLU A 469 -22.11 -7.00 -11.84
N LYS A 470 -23.32 -7.10 -12.42
CA LYS A 470 -23.56 -7.85 -13.67
C LYS A 470 -22.68 -7.34 -14.81
N TYR A 471 -22.59 -6.00 -14.98
CA TYR A 471 -21.73 -5.40 -15.99
C TYR A 471 -20.27 -5.84 -15.85
N TYR A 472 -19.72 -5.76 -14.65
CA TYR A 472 -18.32 -6.12 -14.40
C TYR A 472 -18.08 -7.62 -14.59
N THR A 473 -19.00 -8.46 -14.14
CA THR A 473 -18.90 -9.93 -14.28
C THR A 473 -18.94 -10.36 -15.74
N GLU A 474 -19.92 -9.86 -16.50
CA GLU A 474 -20.06 -10.22 -17.92
C GLU A 474 -18.96 -9.58 -18.79
N LYS A 475 -18.48 -8.40 -18.41
CA LYS A 475 -17.31 -7.81 -19.05
C LYS A 475 -16.06 -8.66 -18.86
N ALA A 476 -15.78 -9.10 -17.64
CA ALA A 476 -14.64 -9.96 -17.34
C ALA A 476 -14.72 -11.32 -18.06
N ALA A 477 -15.95 -11.83 -18.24
CA ALA A 477 -16.21 -13.07 -18.98
C ALA A 477 -16.22 -12.89 -20.51
N GLY A 478 -16.16 -11.63 -21.01
CA GLY A 478 -16.28 -11.35 -22.45
C GLY A 478 -17.68 -11.67 -23.02
N THR A 479 -18.71 -11.67 -22.16
CA THR A 479 -20.08 -12.07 -22.51
C THR A 479 -21.08 -10.92 -22.54
N LEU A 480 -20.61 -9.68 -22.53
CA LEU A 480 -21.45 -8.49 -22.68
C LEU A 480 -22.19 -8.54 -24.02
N GLN A 481 -23.48 -8.22 -23.99
CA GLN A 481 -24.35 -8.20 -25.18
C GLN A 481 -25.26 -6.99 -25.16
N LEU A 482 -25.40 -6.36 -26.33
CA LEU A 482 -26.37 -5.32 -26.64
C LEU A 482 -27.10 -5.74 -27.90
N GLU A 483 -28.43 -5.53 -27.98
CA GLU A 483 -29.23 -5.97 -29.11
C GLU A 483 -29.01 -5.10 -30.34
N ASP A 484 -29.21 -3.78 -30.18
CA ASP A 484 -29.11 -2.81 -31.29
C ASP A 484 -27.72 -2.20 -31.46
N TRP A 485 -26.87 -2.29 -30.43
CA TRP A 485 -25.55 -1.66 -30.37
C TRP A 485 -24.38 -2.63 -30.26
N GLN A 486 -24.57 -3.90 -30.68
CA GLN A 486 -23.52 -4.91 -30.61
C GLN A 486 -22.27 -4.54 -31.41
N ASP A 487 -22.45 -3.92 -32.57
CA ASP A 487 -21.34 -3.44 -33.43
C ASP A 487 -20.53 -2.32 -32.80
N ALA A 488 -21.11 -1.59 -31.87
CA ALA A 488 -20.49 -0.50 -31.14
C ALA A 488 -20.11 -0.86 -29.69
N LEU A 489 -20.30 -2.14 -29.29
CA LEU A 489 -20.15 -2.60 -27.90
C LEU A 489 -18.78 -2.24 -27.32
N GLU A 490 -17.70 -2.46 -28.05
CA GLU A 490 -16.34 -2.16 -27.61
C GLU A 490 -16.15 -0.66 -27.36
N ALA A 491 -16.65 0.18 -28.26
CA ALA A 491 -16.59 1.63 -28.12
C ALA A 491 -17.46 2.13 -26.96
N ILE A 492 -18.67 1.56 -26.78
CA ILE A 492 -19.55 1.86 -25.65
C ILE A 492 -18.89 1.46 -24.33
N THR A 493 -18.29 0.26 -24.26
CA THR A 493 -17.55 -0.23 -23.11
C THR A 493 -16.39 0.71 -22.77
N THR A 494 -15.63 1.17 -23.76
CA THR A 494 -14.55 2.16 -23.58
C THR A 494 -15.06 3.48 -22.99
N VAL A 495 -16.29 3.88 -23.32
CA VAL A 495 -16.92 5.08 -22.71
C VAL A 495 -17.35 4.79 -21.28
N LEU A 496 -17.93 3.62 -20.99
CA LEU A 496 -18.35 3.20 -19.64
C LEU A 496 -17.16 3.04 -18.70
N ASP A 497 -16.01 2.60 -19.18
CA ASP A 497 -14.78 2.48 -18.41
C ASP A 497 -14.24 3.81 -17.88
N LYS A 498 -14.71 4.90 -18.44
CA LYS A 498 -14.40 6.26 -17.95
C LYS A 498 -15.28 6.67 -16.76
N VAL A 499 -16.33 5.91 -16.45
CA VAL A 499 -17.18 6.17 -15.29
C VAL A 499 -16.47 5.70 -14.03
N PHE A 500 -16.40 6.56 -13.02
CA PHE A 500 -15.75 6.24 -11.76
C PHE A 500 -16.61 5.34 -10.88
N ASP A 501 -16.08 4.20 -10.51
CA ASP A 501 -16.60 3.35 -9.44
C ASP A 501 -15.58 3.24 -8.30
N SER A 502 -15.92 3.79 -7.14
CA SER A 502 -15.07 3.79 -5.95
C SER A 502 -14.82 2.40 -5.39
N THR A 503 -15.60 1.40 -5.77
CA THR A 503 -15.48 0.04 -5.23
C THR A 503 -14.35 -0.76 -5.89
N SER A 504 -14.01 -0.42 -7.14
CA SER A 504 -13.01 -1.16 -7.94
C SER A 504 -11.55 -0.92 -7.51
N LEU A 505 -11.29 0.13 -6.73
CA LEU A 505 -9.93 0.55 -6.36
C LEU A 505 -9.60 0.39 -4.87
N ARG A 506 -10.36 -0.42 -4.14
CA ARG A 506 -10.02 -0.69 -2.75
C ARG A 506 -8.77 -1.57 -2.69
N PRO A 507 -7.69 -1.11 -2.01
CA PRO A 507 -6.56 -1.98 -1.74
C PRO A 507 -7.05 -3.18 -0.91
N GLU A 508 -6.48 -4.35 -1.12
CA GLU A 508 -6.81 -5.51 -0.33
C GLU A 508 -6.12 -5.47 1.04
N ASN A 509 -6.78 -6.02 2.04
CA ASN A 509 -6.19 -6.20 3.35
C ASN A 509 -5.24 -7.42 3.29
N ALA A 510 -3.93 -7.17 3.36
CA ALA A 510 -2.90 -8.21 3.32
C ALA A 510 -2.98 -9.22 4.49
N ARG A 511 -3.74 -8.90 5.54
CA ARG A 511 -4.08 -9.81 6.65
C ARG A 511 -5.38 -10.57 6.41
N GLY A 512 -6.12 -10.20 5.35
CA GLY A 512 -7.37 -10.88 4.99
C GLY A 512 -7.13 -12.36 4.74
N LYS A 513 -8.00 -13.22 5.29
CA LYS A 513 -8.01 -14.65 4.97
C LYS A 513 -8.28 -14.79 3.48
N GLU A 514 -7.59 -15.72 2.82
CA GLU A 514 -7.88 -16.07 1.42
C GLU A 514 -9.38 -16.27 1.27
N THR A 515 -10.02 -15.50 0.41
CA THR A 515 -11.41 -15.71 0.05
C THR A 515 -11.50 -17.10 -0.56
N ALA A 516 -12.27 -17.96 0.09
CA ALA A 516 -12.49 -19.31 -0.42
C ALA A 516 -13.01 -19.21 -1.87
N ARG A 517 -12.25 -19.70 -2.84
CA ARG A 517 -12.69 -19.75 -4.24
C ARG A 517 -13.89 -20.68 -4.31
N PHE A 518 -14.98 -20.19 -4.90
CA PHE A 518 -16.15 -21.00 -5.16
C PHE A 518 -15.76 -22.14 -6.10
N GLN A 519 -15.95 -23.38 -5.65
CA GLN A 519 -15.62 -24.58 -6.44
C GLN A 519 -16.88 -25.04 -7.17
N GLU A 520 -17.08 -24.54 -8.39
CA GLU A 520 -18.24 -24.84 -9.21
C GLU A 520 -18.48 -26.35 -9.39
N ASP A 521 -17.41 -27.12 -9.62
CA ASP A 521 -17.48 -28.60 -9.79
C ASP A 521 -18.00 -29.31 -8.53
N ARG A 522 -17.72 -28.78 -7.36
CA ARG A 522 -18.25 -29.33 -6.09
C ARG A 522 -19.67 -28.86 -5.81
N PHE A 523 -19.96 -27.59 -6.16
CA PHE A 523 -21.30 -27.04 -6.03
C PHE A 523 -22.29 -27.71 -6.97
N ALA A 524 -21.87 -28.12 -8.18
CA ALA A 524 -22.70 -28.80 -9.18
C ALA A 524 -23.06 -30.26 -8.81
N LYS A 525 -22.44 -30.84 -7.76
CA LYS A 525 -22.79 -32.19 -7.30
C LYS A 525 -24.21 -32.25 -6.76
N LYS A 526 -25.00 -33.25 -7.22
CA LYS A 526 -26.41 -33.39 -6.84
C LYS A 526 -26.62 -33.48 -5.33
N GLU A 527 -25.73 -34.15 -4.62
CA GLU A 527 -25.78 -34.30 -3.17
C GLU A 527 -25.58 -32.95 -2.46
N PHE A 528 -24.68 -32.11 -2.96
CA PHE A 528 -24.45 -30.77 -2.43
C PHE A 528 -25.62 -29.83 -2.74
N GLN A 529 -26.16 -29.89 -3.95
CA GLN A 529 -27.34 -29.13 -4.35
C GLN A 529 -28.57 -29.48 -3.49
N ALA A 530 -28.78 -30.77 -3.20
CA ALA A 530 -29.86 -31.20 -2.32
C ALA A 530 -29.68 -30.67 -0.89
N LEU A 531 -28.47 -30.73 -0.34
CA LEU A 531 -28.15 -30.17 0.96
C LEU A 531 -28.34 -28.66 0.97
N TRP A 532 -27.82 -27.97 -0.05
CA TRP A 532 -27.92 -26.51 -0.18
C TRP A 532 -29.36 -26.04 -0.24
N GLN A 533 -30.23 -26.74 -0.97
CA GLN A 533 -31.66 -26.43 -1.01
C GLN A 533 -32.36 -26.59 0.34
N GLN A 534 -31.88 -27.45 1.21
CA GLN A 534 -32.43 -27.63 2.57
C GLN A 534 -31.99 -26.52 3.53
N ILE A 535 -30.72 -26.06 3.42
CA ILE A 535 -30.16 -25.06 4.34
C ILE A 535 -30.29 -23.61 3.84
N ASN A 536 -30.41 -23.38 2.53
CA ASN A 536 -30.56 -22.06 1.91
C ASN A 536 -32.03 -21.58 1.88
N ARG A 537 -32.74 -21.80 2.96
CA ARG A 537 -34.11 -21.26 3.12
C ARG A 537 -34.03 -19.99 3.93
N LYS A 538 -34.68 -18.92 3.45
CA LYS A 538 -34.94 -17.75 4.29
C LYS A 538 -35.82 -18.21 5.45
N THR A 539 -35.25 -18.31 6.63
CA THR A 539 -35.98 -18.52 7.88
C THR A 539 -36.44 -17.15 8.37
N TYR A 540 -37.73 -16.97 8.48
CA TYR A 540 -38.32 -15.87 9.24
C TYR A 540 -38.62 -16.44 10.60
N TYR A 541 -38.18 -15.75 11.66
CA TYR A 541 -38.65 -16.01 13.01
C TYR A 541 -39.40 -14.74 13.45
N GLU A 542 -40.56 -14.95 14.04
CA GLU A 542 -41.37 -13.93 14.68
C GLU A 542 -40.90 -13.85 16.13
N VAL A 543 -40.47 -12.68 16.54
CA VAL A 543 -40.06 -12.47 17.93
C VAL A 543 -41.24 -11.79 18.63
N ASP A 544 -41.90 -12.55 19.48
CA ASP A 544 -42.93 -12.02 20.36
C ASP A 544 -42.25 -11.47 21.63
N PHE A 545 -42.41 -10.19 21.89
CA PHE A 545 -41.81 -9.53 23.05
C PHE A 545 -42.76 -8.49 23.62
N GLU A 546 -42.82 -8.41 24.96
CA GLU A 546 -43.47 -7.32 25.64
C GLU A 546 -42.66 -6.04 25.49
N THR A 547 -43.29 -4.96 25.01
CA THR A 547 -42.60 -3.68 24.71
C THR A 547 -41.94 -3.10 25.97
N GLU A 548 -42.59 -3.24 27.13
CA GLU A 548 -42.06 -2.76 28.40
C GLU A 548 -40.79 -3.52 28.83
N ASP A 549 -40.75 -4.84 28.59
CA ASP A 549 -39.60 -5.71 28.89
C ASP A 549 -38.42 -5.38 27.97
N LEU A 550 -38.68 -5.11 26.70
CA LEU A 550 -37.68 -4.66 25.74
C LEU A 550 -37.06 -3.33 26.15
N ILE A 551 -37.89 -2.36 26.52
CA ILE A 551 -37.43 -1.05 26.98
C ILE A 551 -36.61 -1.18 28.26
N ALA A 552 -37.08 -1.99 29.24
CA ALA A 552 -36.36 -2.22 30.48
C ALA A 552 -34.98 -2.84 30.27
N LYS A 553 -34.88 -3.85 29.40
CA LYS A 553 -33.59 -4.51 29.02
C LYS A 553 -32.69 -3.58 28.21
N ALA A 554 -33.23 -2.78 27.31
CA ALA A 554 -32.46 -1.79 26.55
C ALA A 554 -31.91 -0.69 27.48
N VAL A 555 -32.69 -0.19 28.43
CA VAL A 555 -32.24 0.79 29.43
C VAL A 555 -31.19 0.19 30.34
N ALA A 556 -31.37 -1.06 30.81
CA ALA A 556 -30.36 -1.75 31.61
C ALA A 556 -29.04 -1.92 30.83
N GLY A 557 -29.10 -2.38 29.59
CA GLY A 557 -27.92 -2.53 28.73
C GLY A 557 -27.20 -1.21 28.40
N LEU A 558 -27.97 -0.14 28.20
CA LEU A 558 -27.40 1.20 28.02
C LEU A 558 -26.72 1.70 29.30
N ASN A 559 -27.32 1.48 30.47
CA ASN A 559 -26.73 1.88 31.74
C ASN A 559 -25.48 1.07 32.11
N GLU A 560 -25.40 -0.18 31.67
CA GLU A 560 -24.19 -1.00 31.82
C GLU A 560 -23.07 -0.58 30.85
N SER A 561 -23.39 -0.22 29.64
CA SER A 561 -22.41 0.05 28.57
C SER A 561 -22.05 1.52 28.42
N LEU A 562 -22.92 2.46 28.85
CA LEU A 562 -22.72 3.89 28.69
C LEU A 562 -21.91 4.47 29.86
N HIS A 563 -20.60 4.47 29.73
CA HIS A 563 -19.71 5.17 30.67
C HIS A 563 -19.51 6.60 30.17
N VAL A 564 -20.32 7.55 30.70
CA VAL A 564 -20.08 8.98 30.50
C VAL A 564 -18.89 9.36 31.37
N LYS A 565 -17.75 9.68 30.74
CA LYS A 565 -16.58 10.20 31.46
C LYS A 565 -17.00 11.50 32.18
N PRO A 566 -16.70 11.65 33.48
CA PRO A 566 -16.96 12.91 34.17
C PRO A 566 -16.18 14.04 33.49
N ILE A 567 -16.86 15.14 33.22
CA ILE A 567 -16.23 16.34 32.67
C ILE A 567 -15.36 16.93 33.79
N HIS A 568 -14.05 16.86 33.61
CA HIS A 568 -13.10 17.56 34.49
C HIS A 568 -12.94 18.98 33.98
N ILE A 569 -13.47 19.96 34.70
CA ILE A 569 -13.22 21.37 34.44
C ILE A 569 -12.00 21.76 35.29
N ALA A 570 -10.85 21.93 34.63
CA ALA A 570 -9.68 22.54 35.27
C ALA A 570 -9.75 24.04 35.06
N VAL A 571 -9.86 24.79 36.16
CA VAL A 571 -9.76 26.27 36.13
C VAL A 571 -8.32 26.60 36.42
N THR A 572 -7.59 27.00 35.39
CA THR A 572 -6.24 27.56 35.54
C THR A 572 -6.31 29.07 35.50
N SER A 573 -5.83 29.75 36.55
CA SER A 573 -5.64 31.18 36.56
C SER A 573 -4.17 31.50 36.30
N GLY A 574 -3.88 32.25 35.25
CA GLY A 574 -2.53 32.71 34.91
C GLY A 574 -2.52 34.19 34.57
N ARG A 575 -1.40 34.91 34.87
CA ARG A 575 -1.18 36.27 34.39
C ARG A 575 -0.68 36.24 32.95
N LEU A 576 -1.41 36.88 32.08
CA LEU A 576 -1.12 36.99 30.66
C LEU A 576 -0.15 38.17 30.45
N GLU A 577 1.15 37.94 30.53
CA GLU A 577 2.10 39.01 30.23
C GLU A 577 2.69 39.00 28.83
N HIS A 578 2.72 37.84 28.11
CA HIS A 578 3.36 37.71 26.78
C HIS A 578 2.85 36.58 25.88
N THR A 579 1.58 36.30 25.77
CA THR A 579 1.07 35.31 24.82
C THR A 579 0.51 35.95 23.55
N GLN A 580 0.98 35.49 22.39
CA GLN A 580 0.53 35.96 21.07
C GLN A 580 -0.52 35.03 20.42
N SER A 581 -0.89 33.89 21.00
CA SER A 581 -1.91 33.03 20.47
C SER A 581 -2.80 32.39 21.54
N LYS A 582 -4.04 32.07 21.15
CA LYS A 582 -5.06 31.47 22.02
C LYS A 582 -4.73 30.03 22.44
N GLU A 583 -3.92 29.34 21.64
CA GLU A 583 -3.52 27.94 21.86
C GLU A 583 -2.58 27.76 23.06
N VAL A 584 -1.86 28.80 23.46
CA VAL A 584 -0.98 28.78 24.64
C VAL A 584 -1.75 28.93 25.95
N LEU A 585 -3.03 29.28 25.89
CA LEU A 585 -3.93 29.39 27.06
C LEU A 585 -4.66 28.07 27.40
N GLU A 586 -4.64 27.09 26.50
CA GLU A 586 -5.31 25.79 26.66
C GLU A 586 -4.32 24.67 27.06
N ALA A 587 -3.03 24.98 27.15
CA ALA A 587 -1.97 24.09 27.61
C ALA A 587 -1.66 24.42 29.09
#